data_d42856e64067ad2de7b9a61a5b421afc
#
_entry.id   d42856e64067ad2de7b9a61a5b421afc
#
_cell.length_a   1.000
_cell.length_b   1.000
_cell.length_c   1.000
_cell.angle_alpha   90.00
_cell.angle_beta   90.00
_cell.angle_gamma   90.00
#
_symmetry.space_group_name_H-M   'P 1'
#
loop_
_entity.id
_entity.type
_entity.pdbx_description
1 polymer ?
#
loop_
_entity_poly.entity_id
_entity_poly.type
_entity_poly.pdbx_seq_one_letter_code
_entity_poly.pdbx_strand_id
1 'polypeptide(L)'
;MNLGIDHPKAAIIAIDLHRGHLDMDVATMPTSPEIASQVIAANKRLFDWARGVNIPVIHLLTQYRDVAEIACNPFWRTRAEDPKATRKNVLRHNIAGMPGVAIIPELYDRQRDLVVDTKKRYDCFLGTDLEFTLRAHGINTLLITGVNTNSCVLATTTAANVRDYAVIVVKDCVETMDGAALHEAGLLCIRTAFGFVLETAEIQKLGIFAAVDKSAA
;
A
#
# COMPACT_ATOMS: atom_id res chain seq x y z
N MET A 1 4.60 22.04 -7.77
CA MET A 1 5.39 21.26 -6.80
C MET A 1 6.55 20.61 -7.54
N ASN A 2 7.75 20.61 -7.00
CA ASN A 2 8.92 19.93 -7.58
C ASN A 2 9.14 18.59 -6.85
N LEU A 3 9.12 17.48 -7.57
CA LEU A 3 9.37 16.13 -7.02
C LEU A 3 10.85 15.74 -7.07
N GLY A 4 11.75 16.63 -7.54
CA GLY A 4 13.17 16.34 -7.71
C GLY A 4 13.49 15.48 -8.94
N ILE A 5 12.54 15.28 -9.84
CA ILE A 5 12.68 14.54 -11.10
C ILE A 5 12.01 15.31 -12.25
N ASP A 6 12.62 15.25 -13.44
CA ASP A 6 12.19 16.04 -14.60
C ASP A 6 10.93 15.45 -15.27
N HIS A 7 10.82 14.13 -15.34
CA HIS A 7 9.75 13.40 -16.02
C HIS A 7 9.13 12.35 -15.10
N PRO A 8 8.18 12.73 -14.22
CA PRO A 8 7.51 11.79 -13.32
C PRO A 8 6.73 10.73 -14.10
N LYS A 9 7.08 9.47 -13.92
CA LYS A 9 6.31 8.32 -14.40
C LYS A 9 5.84 7.52 -13.21
N ALA A 10 4.56 7.69 -12.86
CA ALA A 10 4.00 7.20 -11.63
C ALA A 10 3.41 5.80 -11.74
N ALA A 11 3.39 5.09 -10.60
CA ALA A 11 2.51 3.95 -10.33
C ALA A 11 1.85 4.11 -8.97
N ILE A 12 0.64 3.61 -8.82
CA ILE A 12 0.02 3.41 -7.50
C ILE A 12 0.56 2.13 -6.90
N ILE A 13 1.02 2.21 -5.64
CA ILE A 13 1.45 1.09 -4.82
C ILE A 13 0.37 0.86 -3.76
N ALA A 14 -0.53 -0.06 -4.08
CA ALA A 14 -1.71 -0.38 -3.27
C ALA A 14 -1.38 -1.46 -2.24
N ILE A 15 -1.02 -1.04 -1.01
CA ILE A 15 -0.47 -1.93 0.02
C ILE A 15 -1.59 -2.56 0.85
N ASP A 16 -1.66 -3.89 0.83
CA ASP A 16 -2.50 -4.72 1.71
C ASP A 16 -4.00 -4.32 1.71
N LEU A 17 -4.52 -3.84 0.59
CA LEU A 17 -5.95 -3.55 0.39
C LEU A 17 -6.73 -4.86 0.12
N HIS A 18 -6.59 -5.81 1.04
CA HIS A 18 -7.17 -7.14 1.00
C HIS A 18 -8.19 -7.37 2.10
N ARG A 19 -8.99 -8.43 1.96
CA ARG A 19 -10.07 -8.78 2.88
C ARG A 19 -9.56 -9.06 4.30
N GLY A 20 -8.32 -9.48 4.48
CA GLY A 20 -7.70 -9.77 5.79
C GLY A 20 -7.57 -8.55 6.73
N HIS A 21 -7.70 -7.33 6.20
CA HIS A 21 -7.75 -6.08 6.96
C HIS A 21 -9.09 -5.33 6.85
N LEU A 22 -9.77 -5.41 5.70
CA LEU A 22 -10.83 -4.48 5.34
C LEU A 22 -12.22 -5.13 5.25
N ASP A 23 -12.33 -6.44 5.32
CA ASP A 23 -13.60 -7.17 5.30
C ASP A 23 -13.86 -7.81 6.67
N MET A 24 -14.81 -7.27 7.41
CA MET A 24 -15.09 -7.67 8.79
C MET A 24 -15.53 -9.14 8.94
N ASP A 25 -16.04 -9.76 7.88
CA ASP A 25 -16.52 -11.15 7.92
C ASP A 25 -15.35 -12.15 7.95
N VAL A 26 -14.18 -11.78 7.40
CA VAL A 26 -13.04 -12.70 7.25
C VAL A 26 -11.71 -12.14 7.76
N ALA A 27 -11.67 -10.87 8.16
CA ALA A 27 -10.44 -10.22 8.59
C ALA A 27 -9.87 -10.84 9.87
N THR A 28 -8.60 -11.19 9.84
CA THR A 28 -7.85 -11.68 11.01
C THR A 28 -7.17 -10.55 11.78
N MET A 29 -6.86 -9.44 11.10
CA MET A 29 -6.33 -8.21 11.70
C MET A 29 -7.12 -7.01 11.16
N PRO A 30 -8.41 -6.85 11.55
CA PRO A 30 -9.28 -5.81 11.01
C PRO A 30 -8.87 -4.41 11.44
N THR A 31 -9.12 -3.43 10.57
CA THR A 31 -9.37 -2.05 10.96
C THR A 31 -10.77 -1.92 11.58
N SER A 32 -11.23 -0.72 11.97
CA SER A 32 -12.66 -0.56 12.27
C SER A 32 -13.50 -0.58 10.99
N PRO A 33 -14.81 -0.91 11.08
CA PRO A 33 -15.72 -0.88 9.91
C PRO A 33 -15.74 0.49 9.22
N GLU A 34 -15.69 1.57 10.00
CA GLU A 34 -15.69 2.95 9.51
C GLU A 34 -14.42 3.25 8.73
N ILE A 35 -13.26 2.89 9.28
CA ILE A 35 -11.96 3.02 8.62
C ILE A 35 -11.92 2.20 7.33
N ALA A 36 -12.37 0.94 7.37
CA ALA A 36 -12.42 0.09 6.19
C ALA A 36 -13.24 0.73 5.06
N SER A 37 -14.44 1.21 5.39
CA SER A 37 -15.33 1.87 4.42
C SER A 37 -14.68 3.13 3.82
N GLN A 38 -14.06 3.97 4.65
CA GLN A 38 -13.39 5.20 4.21
C GLN A 38 -12.21 4.90 3.29
N VAL A 39 -11.34 3.96 3.69
CA VAL A 39 -10.16 3.56 2.90
C VAL A 39 -10.56 2.96 1.56
N ILE A 40 -11.56 2.07 1.53
CA ILE A 40 -12.06 1.47 0.29
C ILE A 40 -12.60 2.57 -0.64
N ALA A 41 -13.47 3.45 -0.14
CA ALA A 41 -14.06 4.50 -0.96
C ALA A 41 -13.03 5.50 -1.49
N ALA A 42 -12.03 5.88 -0.68
CA ALA A 42 -10.96 6.80 -1.09
C ALA A 42 -10.06 6.16 -2.15
N ASN A 43 -9.61 4.92 -1.91
CA ASN A 43 -8.77 4.20 -2.87
C ASN A 43 -9.50 3.94 -4.18
N LYS A 44 -10.81 3.62 -4.14
CA LYS A 44 -11.60 3.47 -5.36
C LYS A 44 -11.57 4.74 -6.22
N ARG A 45 -11.81 5.91 -5.63
CA ARG A 45 -11.76 7.20 -6.36
C ARG A 45 -10.37 7.46 -6.95
N LEU A 46 -9.31 7.19 -6.19
CA LEU A 46 -7.93 7.35 -6.67
C LEU A 46 -7.63 6.39 -7.82
N PHE A 47 -8.00 5.13 -7.72
CA PHE A 47 -7.73 4.11 -8.74
C PHE A 47 -8.52 4.37 -10.03
N ASP A 48 -9.78 4.77 -9.93
CA ASP A 48 -10.59 5.15 -11.08
C ASP A 48 -9.95 6.33 -11.86
N TRP A 49 -9.48 7.35 -11.14
CA TRP A 49 -8.73 8.45 -11.75
C TRP A 49 -7.40 7.97 -12.37
N ALA A 50 -6.60 7.21 -11.64
CA ALA A 50 -5.30 6.73 -12.10
C ALA A 50 -5.43 5.91 -13.39
N ARG A 51 -6.40 5.01 -13.44
CA ARG A 51 -6.72 4.22 -14.64
C ARG A 51 -7.17 5.11 -15.82
N GLY A 52 -7.88 6.20 -15.52
CA GLY A 52 -8.31 7.20 -16.50
C GLY A 52 -7.15 7.96 -17.15
N VAL A 53 -6.04 8.14 -16.45
CA VAL A 53 -4.82 8.82 -16.94
C VAL A 53 -3.66 7.85 -17.24
N ASN A 54 -3.94 6.54 -17.31
CA ASN A 54 -2.98 5.47 -17.60
C ASN A 54 -1.85 5.32 -16.56
N ILE A 55 -2.09 5.65 -15.30
CA ILE A 55 -1.20 5.31 -14.18
C ILE A 55 -1.52 3.87 -13.76
N PRO A 56 -0.56 2.92 -13.81
CA PRO A 56 -0.80 1.55 -13.38
C PRO A 56 -1.05 1.46 -11.88
N VAL A 57 -1.95 0.54 -11.49
CA VAL A 57 -2.18 0.14 -10.11
C VAL A 57 -1.48 -1.19 -9.87
N ILE A 58 -0.62 -1.24 -8.85
CA ILE A 58 0.12 -2.43 -8.44
C ILE A 58 -0.31 -2.79 -7.03
N HIS A 59 -1.03 -3.89 -6.89
CA HIS A 59 -1.45 -4.43 -5.60
C HIS A 59 -0.33 -5.23 -4.95
N LEU A 60 0.02 -4.88 -3.73
CA LEU A 60 0.99 -5.59 -2.89
C LEU A 60 0.23 -6.38 -1.83
N LEU A 61 0.33 -7.71 -1.87
CA LEU A 61 -0.42 -8.58 -0.99
C LEU A 61 0.49 -9.33 -0.04
N THR A 62 0.28 -9.12 1.26
CA THR A 62 0.87 -9.99 2.26
C THR A 62 0.19 -11.36 2.19
N GLN A 63 0.98 -12.40 1.88
CA GLN A 63 0.51 -13.78 1.86
C GLN A 63 1.60 -14.71 2.39
N TYR A 64 1.23 -15.66 3.26
CA TYR A 64 2.13 -16.64 3.85
C TYR A 64 1.73 -18.06 3.40
N ARG A 65 2.71 -18.92 3.10
CA ARG A 65 2.45 -20.32 2.78
C ARG A 65 1.94 -21.09 4.00
N ASP A 66 2.51 -20.78 5.17
CA ASP A 66 2.17 -21.39 6.44
C ASP A 66 2.55 -20.46 7.62
N VAL A 67 2.23 -20.93 8.82
CA VAL A 67 2.50 -20.21 10.08
C VAL A 67 4.00 -20.03 10.34
N ALA A 68 4.87 -20.92 9.86
CA ALA A 68 6.31 -20.82 10.09
C ALA A 68 6.90 -19.57 9.44
N GLU A 69 6.39 -19.15 8.27
CA GLU A 69 6.81 -17.90 7.61
C GLU A 69 6.47 -16.64 8.41
N ILE A 70 5.47 -16.72 9.28
CA ILE A 70 5.11 -15.64 10.20
C ILE A 70 5.92 -15.75 11.49
N ALA A 71 5.91 -16.94 12.11
CA ALA A 71 6.50 -17.22 13.42
C ALA A 71 8.04 -17.14 13.43
N CYS A 72 8.71 -17.20 12.27
CA CYS A 72 10.16 -16.97 12.20
C CYS A 72 10.54 -15.52 12.56
N ASN A 73 9.58 -14.57 12.54
CA ASN A 73 9.82 -13.22 13.08
C ASN A 73 9.66 -13.24 14.61
N PRO A 74 10.74 -12.97 15.39
CA PRO A 74 10.69 -13.06 16.86
C PRO A 74 9.69 -12.07 17.47
N PHE A 75 9.59 -10.86 16.96
CA PHE A 75 8.66 -9.85 17.48
C PHE A 75 7.20 -10.25 17.24
N TRP A 76 6.85 -10.74 16.04
CA TRP A 76 5.48 -11.17 15.75
C TRP A 76 5.06 -12.35 16.61
N ARG A 77 5.99 -13.28 16.89
CA ARG A 77 5.74 -14.40 17.79
C ARG A 77 5.33 -13.91 19.17
N THR A 78 6.05 -12.93 19.74
CA THR A 78 5.69 -12.35 21.04
C THR A 78 4.37 -11.59 21.02
N ARG A 79 4.02 -10.95 19.87
CA ARG A 79 2.72 -10.26 19.74
C ARG A 79 1.55 -11.24 19.69
N ALA A 80 1.74 -12.40 19.08
CA ALA A 80 0.71 -13.44 19.03
C ALA A 80 0.41 -14.05 20.40
N GLU A 81 1.38 -14.03 21.32
CA GLU A 81 1.25 -14.50 22.70
C GLU A 81 0.64 -13.45 23.64
N ASP A 82 0.58 -12.19 23.26
CA ASP A 82 0.02 -11.10 24.05
C ASP A 82 -1.43 -10.82 23.65
N PRO A 83 -2.42 -11.18 24.50
CA PRO A 83 -3.85 -10.98 24.19
C PRO A 83 -4.26 -9.51 24.08
N LYS A 84 -3.43 -8.58 24.57
CA LYS A 84 -3.66 -7.13 24.50
C LYS A 84 -3.04 -6.49 23.24
N ALA A 85 -2.19 -7.21 22.52
CA ALA A 85 -1.55 -6.66 21.32
C ALA A 85 -2.59 -6.49 20.19
N THR A 86 -2.51 -5.37 19.44
CA THR A 86 -3.31 -5.15 18.24
C THR A 86 -3.05 -6.25 17.19
N ARG A 87 -1.84 -6.83 17.20
CA ARG A 87 -1.40 -7.89 16.28
C ARG A 87 -1.45 -9.31 16.87
N LYS A 88 -2.27 -9.56 17.90
CA LYS A 88 -2.42 -10.88 18.55
C LYS A 88 -2.82 -12.02 17.60
N ASN A 89 -3.49 -11.71 16.50
CA ASN A 89 -3.91 -12.69 15.49
C ASN A 89 -2.93 -12.84 14.32
N VAL A 90 -1.71 -12.27 14.41
CA VAL A 90 -0.76 -12.25 13.30
C VAL A 90 -0.43 -13.64 12.76
N LEU A 91 -0.35 -14.68 13.61
CA LEU A 91 -0.06 -16.06 13.17
C LEU A 91 -1.18 -16.70 12.33
N ARG A 92 -2.34 -16.07 12.25
CA ARG A 92 -3.48 -16.51 11.43
C ARG A 92 -3.68 -15.63 10.20
N HIS A 93 -2.87 -14.56 10.07
CA HIS A 93 -3.07 -13.54 9.06
C HIS A 93 -2.63 -14.02 7.69
N ASN A 94 -3.52 -13.95 6.73
CA ASN A 94 -3.25 -14.14 5.29
C ASN A 94 -2.47 -15.40 4.93
N ILE A 95 -2.81 -16.52 5.54
CA ILE A 95 -2.33 -17.84 5.09
C ILE A 95 -2.92 -18.12 3.71
N ALA A 96 -2.10 -18.63 2.79
CA ALA A 96 -2.49 -18.97 1.42
C ALA A 96 -3.75 -19.85 1.38
N GLY A 97 -4.66 -19.55 0.45
CA GLY A 97 -5.94 -20.22 0.32
C GLY A 97 -7.03 -19.76 1.28
N MET A 98 -6.72 -18.91 2.25
CA MET A 98 -7.74 -18.32 3.14
C MET A 98 -8.40 -17.09 2.49
N PRO A 99 -9.68 -16.80 2.80
CA PRO A 99 -10.42 -15.68 2.18
C PRO A 99 -9.78 -14.31 2.37
N GLY A 100 -9.01 -14.13 3.46
CA GLY A 100 -8.37 -12.85 3.80
C GLY A 100 -7.34 -12.37 2.79
N VAL A 101 -6.73 -13.27 1.99
CA VAL A 101 -5.69 -12.90 1.00
C VAL A 101 -6.27 -12.21 -0.25
N ALA A 102 -7.57 -12.34 -0.50
CA ALA A 102 -8.19 -11.73 -1.67
C ALA A 102 -8.22 -10.21 -1.58
N ILE A 103 -7.92 -9.54 -2.69
CA ILE A 103 -8.10 -8.09 -2.82
C ILE A 103 -9.57 -7.74 -2.62
N ILE A 104 -9.86 -6.56 -2.05
CA ILE A 104 -11.22 -6.02 -1.98
C ILE A 104 -11.77 -5.90 -3.41
N PRO A 105 -12.90 -6.55 -3.74
CA PRO A 105 -13.38 -6.65 -5.12
C PRO A 105 -13.59 -5.31 -5.81
N GLU A 106 -14.05 -4.29 -5.09
CA GLU A 106 -14.32 -2.94 -5.61
C GLU A 106 -13.06 -2.19 -6.00
N LEU A 107 -11.88 -2.64 -5.55
CA LEU A 107 -10.59 -2.01 -5.82
C LEU A 107 -9.82 -2.69 -6.95
N TYR A 108 -10.23 -3.87 -7.41
CA TYR A 108 -9.44 -4.70 -8.30
C TYR A 108 -10.01 -4.79 -9.72
N ASP A 109 -9.22 -4.35 -10.69
CA ASP A 109 -9.47 -4.58 -12.12
C ASP A 109 -8.50 -5.65 -12.65
N ARG A 110 -9.00 -6.88 -12.83
CA ARG A 110 -8.19 -8.04 -13.28
C ARG A 110 -7.51 -7.85 -14.63
N GLN A 111 -8.03 -6.96 -15.49
CA GLN A 111 -7.51 -6.78 -16.85
C GLN A 111 -6.42 -5.69 -16.89
N ARG A 112 -6.38 -4.82 -15.90
CA ARG A 112 -5.54 -3.62 -15.93
C ARG A 112 -4.51 -3.55 -14.81
N ASP A 113 -4.81 -4.13 -13.65
CA ASP A 113 -3.97 -4.02 -12.46
C ASP A 113 -2.91 -5.13 -12.40
N LEU A 114 -1.75 -4.79 -11.86
CA LEU A 114 -0.69 -5.74 -11.55
C LEU A 114 -0.82 -6.21 -10.10
N VAL A 115 -0.34 -7.42 -9.83
CA VAL A 115 -0.37 -8.01 -8.48
C VAL A 115 0.99 -8.57 -8.13
N VAL A 116 1.51 -8.17 -6.98
CA VAL A 116 2.70 -8.73 -6.33
C VAL A 116 2.22 -9.41 -5.04
N ASP A 117 2.10 -10.72 -5.04
CA ASP A 117 1.52 -11.54 -3.96
C ASP A 117 2.55 -12.28 -3.11
N THR A 118 3.82 -11.95 -3.30
CA THR A 118 4.94 -12.61 -2.61
C THR A 118 5.42 -11.87 -1.35
N LYS A 119 4.79 -10.78 -0.99
CA LYS A 119 5.14 -9.96 0.18
C LYS A 119 5.00 -10.75 1.49
N LYS A 120 6.06 -10.74 2.31
CA LYS A 120 6.13 -11.45 3.61
C LYS A 120 6.41 -10.51 4.78
N ARG A 121 6.77 -9.26 4.55
CA ARG A 121 7.19 -8.28 5.56
C ARG A 121 6.57 -6.92 5.26
N TYR A 122 6.77 -5.96 6.16
CA TYR A 122 6.23 -4.61 6.02
C TYR A 122 6.77 -3.89 4.78
N ASP A 123 8.06 -4.03 4.49
CA ASP A 123 8.68 -3.53 3.26
C ASP A 123 8.22 -4.36 2.05
N CYS A 124 7.58 -3.70 1.10
CA CYS A 124 7.06 -4.33 -0.11
C CYS A 124 8.14 -4.70 -1.14
N PHE A 125 9.36 -4.18 -1.01
CA PHE A 125 10.49 -4.54 -1.87
C PHE A 125 11.21 -5.81 -1.40
N LEU A 126 11.11 -6.11 -0.10
CA LEU A 126 11.86 -7.21 0.51
C LEU A 126 11.38 -8.59 0.02
N GLY A 127 12.17 -9.23 -0.82
CA GLY A 127 11.91 -10.58 -1.31
C GLY A 127 10.72 -10.70 -2.27
N THR A 128 10.39 -9.60 -2.94
CA THR A 128 9.33 -9.53 -3.98
C THR A 128 9.93 -9.14 -5.32
N ASP A 129 9.13 -9.22 -6.37
CA ASP A 129 9.47 -8.73 -7.72
C ASP A 129 9.02 -7.28 -7.96
N LEU A 130 8.63 -6.53 -6.92
CA LEU A 130 8.17 -5.14 -7.06
C LEU A 130 9.19 -4.27 -7.77
N GLU A 131 10.45 -4.30 -7.35
CA GLU A 131 11.49 -3.47 -7.95
C GLU A 131 11.72 -3.81 -9.43
N PHE A 132 11.72 -5.10 -9.78
CA PHE A 132 11.79 -5.54 -11.16
C PHE A 132 10.61 -5.00 -11.98
N THR A 133 9.39 -5.12 -11.45
CA THR A 133 8.16 -4.61 -12.08
C THR A 133 8.24 -3.11 -12.32
N LEU A 134 8.64 -2.32 -11.32
CA LEU A 134 8.78 -0.87 -11.46
C LEU A 134 9.81 -0.48 -12.53
N ARG A 135 10.99 -1.13 -12.54
CA ARG A 135 12.03 -0.88 -13.54
C ARG A 135 11.59 -1.28 -14.94
N ALA A 136 10.94 -2.43 -15.11
CA ALA A 136 10.43 -2.89 -16.39
C ALA A 136 9.43 -1.92 -17.03
N HIS A 137 8.65 -1.23 -16.20
CA HIS A 137 7.70 -0.20 -16.62
C HIS A 137 8.29 1.22 -16.64
N GLY A 138 9.58 1.40 -16.29
CA GLY A 138 10.26 2.70 -16.22
C GLY A 138 9.65 3.64 -15.17
N ILE A 139 9.04 3.11 -14.12
CA ILE A 139 8.43 3.89 -13.03
C ILE A 139 9.54 4.50 -12.17
N ASN A 140 9.39 5.79 -11.85
CA ASN A 140 10.31 6.54 -10.99
C ASN A 140 9.59 7.30 -9.86
N THR A 141 8.26 7.28 -9.86
CA THR A 141 7.41 7.98 -8.88
C THR A 141 6.38 7.01 -8.30
N LEU A 142 6.27 6.94 -6.99
CA LEU A 142 5.35 6.03 -6.32
C LEU A 142 4.26 6.81 -5.57
N LEU A 143 3.01 6.54 -5.90
CA LEU A 143 1.83 6.98 -5.16
C LEU A 143 1.43 5.87 -4.19
N ILE A 144 1.88 5.97 -2.95
CA ILE A 144 1.71 4.90 -1.96
C ILE A 144 0.38 5.05 -1.22
N THR A 145 -0.39 3.95 -1.20
CA THR A 145 -1.71 3.86 -0.54
C THR A 145 -1.83 2.58 0.28
N GLY A 146 -2.89 2.47 1.07
CA GLY A 146 -3.27 1.22 1.76
C GLY A 146 -3.00 1.23 3.26
N VAL A 147 -2.76 0.06 3.82
CA VAL A 147 -2.68 -0.16 5.27
C VAL A 147 -1.46 -1.01 5.67
N ASN A 148 -0.89 -0.80 6.84
CA ASN A 148 -1.17 0.21 7.86
C ASN A 148 -0.13 1.34 7.75
N THR A 149 -0.56 2.59 7.97
CA THR A 149 0.29 3.80 7.83
C THR A 149 1.61 3.69 8.58
N ASN A 150 1.56 3.28 9.85
CA ASN A 150 2.72 3.19 10.76
C ASN A 150 3.57 1.92 10.59
N SER A 151 3.24 1.06 9.64
CA SER A 151 3.99 -0.18 9.39
C SER A 151 4.27 -0.43 7.92
N CYS A 152 3.39 -1.10 7.16
CA CYS A 152 3.66 -1.42 5.75
C CYS A 152 3.87 -0.17 4.89
N VAL A 153 3.04 0.87 5.07
CA VAL A 153 3.16 2.13 4.33
C VAL A 153 4.47 2.83 4.68
N LEU A 154 4.76 3.04 5.96
CA LEU A 154 6.00 3.70 6.41
C LEU A 154 7.25 2.92 5.98
N ALA A 155 7.27 1.60 6.17
CA ALA A 155 8.42 0.77 5.80
C ALA A 155 8.67 0.78 4.28
N THR A 156 7.60 0.67 3.47
CA THR A 156 7.72 0.73 2.00
C THR A 156 8.12 2.11 1.52
N THR A 157 7.59 3.18 2.13
CA THR A 157 7.98 4.56 1.84
C THR A 157 9.48 4.78 2.09
N THR A 158 9.97 4.32 3.24
CA THR A 158 11.41 4.38 3.57
C THR A 158 12.24 3.58 2.57
N ALA A 159 11.81 2.35 2.25
CA ALA A 159 12.51 1.49 1.30
C ALA A 159 12.53 2.06 -0.13
N ALA A 160 11.46 2.74 -0.54
CA ALA A 160 11.38 3.43 -1.83
C ALA A 160 12.30 4.65 -1.87
N ASN A 161 12.31 5.47 -0.79
CA ASN A 161 13.18 6.65 -0.69
C ASN A 161 14.67 6.28 -0.83
N VAL A 162 15.14 5.24 -0.10
CA VAL A 162 16.56 4.81 -0.19
C VAL A 162 16.91 4.11 -1.51
N ARG A 163 15.93 3.93 -2.41
CA ARG A 163 16.11 3.46 -3.79
C ARG A 163 15.95 4.57 -4.82
N ASP A 164 15.93 5.82 -4.37
CA ASP A 164 15.84 7.04 -5.19
C ASP A 164 14.53 7.18 -5.98
N TYR A 165 13.43 6.57 -5.52
CA TYR A 165 12.09 6.88 -6.03
C TYR A 165 11.59 8.22 -5.47
N ALA A 166 10.91 9.01 -6.31
CA ALA A 166 10.06 10.08 -5.80
C ALA A 166 8.83 9.46 -5.15
N VAL A 167 8.58 9.77 -3.87
CA VAL A 167 7.52 9.12 -3.09
C VAL A 167 6.48 10.13 -2.66
N ILE A 168 5.21 9.82 -2.93
CA ILE A 168 4.04 10.53 -2.43
C ILE A 168 3.15 9.51 -1.70
N VAL A 169 2.95 9.68 -0.41
CA VAL A 169 1.91 8.96 0.32
C VAL A 169 0.60 9.70 0.16
N VAL A 170 -0.44 9.01 -0.33
CA VAL A 170 -1.76 9.58 -0.58
C VAL A 170 -2.55 9.56 0.73
N LYS A 171 -2.60 10.70 1.43
CA LYS A 171 -3.05 10.82 2.81
C LYS A 171 -4.45 10.28 3.05
N ASP A 172 -5.41 10.63 2.19
CA ASP A 172 -6.80 10.19 2.29
C ASP A 172 -7.02 8.72 1.88
N CYS A 173 -5.97 8.06 1.37
CA CYS A 173 -5.99 6.66 0.92
C CYS A 173 -5.19 5.71 1.84
N VAL A 174 -4.67 6.19 2.96
CA VAL A 174 -3.95 5.38 3.95
C VAL A 174 -4.59 5.48 5.32
N GLU A 175 -4.50 4.40 6.11
CA GLU A 175 -5.02 4.38 7.49
C GLU A 175 -4.36 3.24 8.29
N THR A 176 -4.64 3.13 9.58
CA THR A 176 -4.09 2.08 10.44
C THR A 176 -5.09 1.49 11.43
N MET A 177 -4.92 0.22 11.74
CA MET A 177 -5.62 -0.47 12.83
C MET A 177 -5.08 -0.09 14.23
N ASP A 178 -3.95 0.59 14.29
CA ASP A 178 -3.23 0.90 15.54
C ASP A 178 -3.65 2.23 16.18
N GLY A 179 -4.62 2.93 15.58
CA GLY A 179 -5.23 4.16 16.10
C GLY A 179 -4.61 5.46 15.57
N ALA A 180 -5.38 6.55 15.69
CA ALA A 180 -5.10 7.84 15.07
C ALA A 180 -3.73 8.43 15.45
N ALA A 181 -3.28 8.24 16.69
CA ALA A 181 -1.98 8.76 17.14
C ALA A 181 -0.82 8.13 16.35
N LEU A 182 -0.88 6.84 16.04
CA LEU A 182 0.14 6.14 15.25
C LEU A 182 -0.01 6.42 13.75
N HIS A 183 -1.22 6.65 13.27
CA HIS A 183 -1.45 7.16 11.91
C HIS A 183 -0.74 8.51 11.70
N GLU A 184 -1.03 9.51 12.54
CA GLU A 184 -0.43 10.84 12.44
C GLU A 184 1.09 10.82 12.65
N ALA A 185 1.60 10.01 13.58
CA ALA A 185 3.04 9.84 13.77
C ALA A 185 3.72 9.26 12.52
N GLY A 186 3.10 8.26 11.89
CA GLY A 186 3.58 7.68 10.64
C GLY A 186 3.64 8.71 9.51
N LEU A 187 2.58 9.47 9.31
CA LEU A 187 2.53 10.56 8.32
C LEU A 187 3.55 11.66 8.62
N LEU A 188 3.76 12.00 9.90
CA LEU A 188 4.77 12.98 10.31
C LEU A 188 6.19 12.50 9.96
N CYS A 189 6.53 11.24 10.26
CA CYS A 189 7.82 10.66 9.88
C CYS A 189 8.02 10.71 8.36
N ILE A 190 7.01 10.30 7.60
CA ILE A 190 7.06 10.29 6.13
C ILE A 190 7.33 11.69 5.59
N ARG A 191 6.52 12.68 5.96
CA ARG A 191 6.63 14.05 5.42
C ARG A 191 7.92 14.75 5.84
N THR A 192 8.52 14.32 6.95
CA THR A 192 9.75 14.94 7.46
C THR A 192 11.01 14.40 6.80
N ALA A 193 11.03 13.09 6.43
CA ALA A 193 12.27 12.43 6.07
C ALA A 193 12.23 11.57 4.79
N PHE A 194 11.05 11.12 4.33
CA PHE A 194 11.02 10.05 3.33
C PHE A 194 10.25 10.36 2.05
N GLY A 195 9.35 11.35 2.07
CA GLY A 195 8.54 11.67 0.89
C GLY A 195 7.49 12.72 1.17
N PHE A 196 6.66 12.96 0.17
CA PHE A 196 5.57 13.90 0.26
C PHE A 196 4.32 13.22 0.82
N VAL A 197 3.46 13.99 1.49
CA VAL A 197 2.16 13.54 1.98
C VAL A 197 1.12 14.50 1.39
N LEU A 198 0.30 14.01 0.46
CA LEU A 198 -0.69 14.79 -0.29
C LEU A 198 -2.03 14.07 -0.29
N GLU A 199 -3.12 14.81 -0.42
CA GLU A 199 -4.43 14.25 -0.67
C GLU A 199 -4.63 13.97 -2.18
N THR A 200 -5.54 13.06 -2.52
CA THR A 200 -5.90 12.74 -3.92
C THR A 200 -6.19 14.00 -4.73
N ALA A 201 -6.97 14.93 -4.18
CA ALA A 201 -7.33 16.17 -4.86
C ALA A 201 -6.12 17.09 -5.16
N GLU A 202 -5.09 17.06 -4.30
CA GLU A 202 -3.86 17.82 -4.52
C GLU A 202 -3.03 17.18 -5.64
N ILE A 203 -2.90 15.85 -5.65
CA ILE A 203 -2.19 15.08 -6.68
C ILE A 203 -2.80 15.34 -8.06
N GLN A 204 -4.13 15.29 -8.17
CA GLN A 204 -4.86 15.53 -9.41
C GLN A 204 -4.62 16.95 -9.96
N LYS A 205 -4.49 17.96 -9.08
CA LYS A 205 -4.21 19.35 -9.48
C LYS A 205 -2.77 19.59 -9.94
N LEU A 206 -1.82 18.70 -9.62
CA LEU A 206 -0.43 18.89 -10.05
C LEU A 206 -0.28 18.89 -11.58
N GLY A 207 -1.16 18.21 -12.32
CA GLY A 207 -1.12 18.13 -13.80
C GLY A 207 0.09 17.39 -14.37
N ILE A 208 1.05 17.01 -13.54
CA ILE A 208 2.30 16.32 -13.95
C ILE A 208 2.07 14.86 -14.35
N PHE A 209 0.91 14.31 -14.00
CA PHE A 209 0.50 12.93 -14.31
C PHE A 209 -0.62 12.90 -15.38
N ALA A 210 -0.86 14.00 -16.07
CA ALA A 210 -1.81 14.01 -17.20
C ALA A 210 -1.32 13.05 -18.29
N ALA A 211 -2.26 12.33 -18.93
CA ALA A 211 -1.92 11.43 -20.02
C ALA A 211 -1.10 12.17 -21.07
N VAL A 212 0.10 11.67 -21.37
CA VAL A 212 0.86 12.15 -22.53
C VAL A 212 0.04 11.81 -23.76
N ASP A 213 -0.35 12.83 -24.49
CA ASP A 213 -1.14 12.70 -25.73
C ASP A 213 -0.38 11.78 -26.69
N LYS A 214 -0.97 10.61 -27.01
CA LYS A 214 -0.36 9.62 -27.93
C LYS A 214 -0.39 10.08 -29.39
N SER A 215 -0.79 11.32 -29.70
CA SER A 215 -0.84 11.85 -31.05
C SER A 215 0.51 12.33 -31.61
N ALA A 216 1.62 12.16 -30.86
CA ALA A 216 2.96 12.61 -31.25
C ALA A 216 3.97 11.46 -31.43
N ALA A 217 3.53 10.25 -31.82
CA ALA A 217 4.42 9.13 -32.16
C ALA A 217 4.11 8.62 -33.58
#